data_c059fd8af0697dc06def253427d36e38
#
_entry.id   c059fd8af0697dc06def253427d36e38
#
_cell.length_a   1.000
_cell.length_b   1.000
_cell.length_c   1.000
_cell.angle_alpha   90.00
_cell.angle_beta   90.00
_cell.angle_gamma   90.00
#
_symmetry.space_group_name_H-M   'P 1'
#
loop_
_entity.id
_entity.type
_entity.pdbx_description
1 polymer ?
#
loop_
_entity_poly.entity_id
_entity_poly.type
_entity_poly.pdbx_seq_one_letter_code
_entity_poly.pdbx_strand_id
1 'polypeptide(L)'
;MTKSDIQCLKDNVDKSVEIMTIDDECLIAKVLIVTHNDEYDEHDVLYEVVSSNKMDFYLNHKDAGGFVLDFDRIISVKPVPHSEVAPST
;
A
#
# COMPACT_ATOMS: atom_id res chain seq x y z
N MET A 1 -5.81 -10.28 6.00
CA MET A 1 -5.52 -8.95 6.55
C MET A 1 -6.40 -8.72 7.77
N THR A 2 -5.85 -8.18 8.83
CA THR A 2 -6.57 -7.96 10.08
C THR A 2 -7.23 -6.58 10.12
N LYS A 3 -8.08 -6.36 11.14
CA LYS A 3 -8.67 -5.02 11.36
C LYS A 3 -7.59 -3.99 11.65
N SER A 4 -6.50 -4.39 12.31
CA SER A 4 -5.36 -3.52 12.56
C SER A 4 -4.69 -3.07 11.27
N ASP A 5 -4.57 -3.98 10.30
CA ASP A 5 -3.98 -3.65 9.01
C ASP A 5 -4.85 -2.66 8.25
N ILE A 6 -6.15 -2.87 8.27
CA ILE A 6 -7.11 -1.96 7.62
C ILE A 6 -7.04 -0.57 8.26
N GLN A 7 -6.99 -0.53 9.59
CA GLN A 7 -6.89 0.74 10.31
C GLN A 7 -5.57 1.44 10.00
N CYS A 8 -4.49 0.67 9.88
CA CYS A 8 -3.19 1.20 9.51
C CYS A 8 -3.24 1.90 8.15
N LEU A 9 -3.92 1.30 7.17
CA LEU A 9 -4.11 1.94 5.87
C LEU A 9 -4.89 3.25 6.01
N LYS A 10 -5.99 3.23 6.75
CA LYS A 10 -6.84 4.40 6.94
C LYS A 10 -6.12 5.54 7.66
N ASP A 11 -5.28 5.19 8.63
CA ASP A 11 -4.54 6.17 9.42
C ASP A 11 -3.36 6.77 8.67
N ASN A 12 -2.96 6.16 7.56
CA ASN A 12 -1.77 6.56 6.83
C ASN A 12 -2.08 7.06 5.41
N VAL A 13 -3.28 7.55 5.17
CA VAL A 13 -3.59 8.20 3.88
C VAL A 13 -2.65 9.38 3.68
N ASP A 14 -2.10 9.48 2.49
CA ASP A 14 -1.06 10.45 2.11
C ASP A 14 0.30 10.18 2.75
N LYS A 15 0.45 9.01 3.38
CA LYS A 15 1.71 8.58 3.99
C LYS A 15 2.12 7.25 3.41
N SER A 16 3.37 6.86 3.65
CA SER A 16 3.90 5.59 3.16
C SER A 16 3.72 4.48 4.18
N VAL A 17 3.39 3.30 3.68
CA VAL A 17 3.28 2.08 4.49
C VAL A 17 4.05 0.96 3.81
N GLU A 18 4.43 -0.04 4.60
CA GLU A 18 5.02 -1.28 4.09
C GLU A 18 3.91 -2.32 3.96
N ILE A 19 3.74 -2.85 2.76
CA ILE A 19 2.73 -3.86 2.48
C ILE A 19 3.41 -5.15 2.03
N MET A 20 3.06 -6.25 2.68
CA MET A 20 3.46 -7.59 2.24
C MET A 20 2.27 -8.22 1.56
N THR A 21 2.47 -8.75 0.35
CA THR A 21 1.38 -9.35 -0.42
C THR A 21 1.51 -10.87 -0.52
N ILE A 22 0.42 -11.51 -0.92
CA ILE A 22 0.39 -12.96 -1.12
C ILE A 22 1.29 -13.42 -2.28
N ASP A 23 1.73 -12.50 -3.12
CA ASP A 23 2.62 -12.79 -4.24
C ASP A 23 4.09 -12.58 -3.88
N ASP A 24 4.41 -12.56 -2.60
CA ASP A 24 5.76 -12.33 -2.09
C ASP A 24 6.31 -10.94 -2.43
N GLU A 25 5.46 -10.00 -2.71
CA GLU A 25 5.89 -8.62 -2.90
C GLU A 25 6.09 -7.94 -1.55
N CYS A 26 7.22 -7.24 -1.44
CA CYS A 26 7.49 -6.34 -0.33
C CYS A 26 7.42 -4.92 -0.90
N LEU A 27 6.36 -4.21 -0.58
CA LEU A 27 5.99 -2.96 -1.23
C LEU A 27 5.99 -1.82 -0.23
N ILE A 28 6.69 -0.74 -0.57
CA ILE A 28 6.52 0.54 0.14
C ILE A 28 5.62 1.38 -0.76
N ALA A 29 4.49 1.76 -0.23
CA ALA A 29 3.45 2.45 -1.01
C ALA A 29 2.97 3.70 -0.29
N LYS A 30 2.72 4.74 -1.06
CA LYS A 30 2.01 5.92 -0.56
C LYS A 30 0.52 5.64 -0.73
N VAL A 31 -0.21 5.65 0.36
CA VAL A 31 -1.65 5.38 0.37
C VAL A 31 -2.38 6.61 -0.14
N LEU A 32 -3.18 6.46 -1.17
CA LEU A 32 -3.97 7.55 -1.74
C LEU A 32 -5.42 7.49 -1.29
N ILE A 33 -6.08 6.37 -1.55
CA ILE A 33 -7.50 6.19 -1.20
C ILE A 33 -7.67 4.78 -0.65
N VAL A 34 -8.35 4.66 0.48
CA VAL A 34 -8.73 3.36 1.04
C VAL A 34 -10.23 3.21 0.86
N THR A 35 -10.63 2.18 0.14
CA THR A 35 -12.04 1.85 -0.06
C THR A 35 -12.39 0.65 0.82
N HIS A 36 -13.28 0.85 1.76
CA HIS A 36 -13.72 -0.19 2.67
C HIS A 36 -15.22 -0.07 2.85
N ASN A 37 -15.97 -0.69 1.95
CA ASN A 37 -17.43 -0.61 1.92
C ASN A 37 -18.01 -2.01 1.89
N ASP A 38 -18.49 -2.49 3.04
CA ASP A 38 -19.06 -3.82 3.18
C ASP A 38 -20.37 -3.97 2.41
N GLU A 39 -21.10 -2.90 2.24
CA GLU A 39 -22.39 -2.94 1.54
C GLU A 39 -22.21 -3.30 0.07
N TYR A 40 -21.15 -2.80 -0.56
CA TYR A 40 -20.87 -3.06 -1.99
C TYR A 40 -19.71 -4.02 -2.18
N ASP A 41 -19.23 -4.62 -1.10
CA ASP A 41 -18.09 -5.55 -1.15
C ASP A 41 -16.86 -4.93 -1.83
N GLU A 42 -16.61 -3.67 -1.55
CA GLU A 42 -15.47 -2.96 -2.10
C GLU A 42 -14.40 -2.80 -1.03
N HIS A 43 -13.30 -3.53 -1.17
CA HIS A 43 -12.21 -3.55 -0.17
C HIS A 43 -10.89 -3.49 -0.90
N ASP A 44 -10.40 -2.28 -1.14
CA ASP A 44 -9.13 -2.10 -1.84
C ASP A 44 -8.43 -0.81 -1.42
N VAL A 45 -7.19 -0.67 -1.88
CA VAL A 45 -6.40 0.53 -1.65
C VAL A 45 -5.82 1.00 -2.98
N LEU A 46 -5.96 2.29 -3.24
CA LEU A 46 -5.29 2.97 -4.34
C LEU A 46 -4.00 3.55 -3.80
N TYR A 47 -2.88 3.29 -4.46
CA TYR A 47 -1.58 3.70 -3.96
C TYR A 47 -0.62 4.08 -5.09
N GLU A 48 0.42 4.83 -4.73
CA GLU A 48 1.58 5.06 -5.58
C GLU A 48 2.73 4.23 -5.04
N VAL A 49 3.49 3.59 -5.93
CA VAL A 49 4.65 2.81 -5.50
C VAL A 49 5.80 3.75 -5.14
N VAL A 50 6.41 3.49 -3.98
CA VAL A 50 7.64 4.16 -3.56
C VAL A 50 8.81 3.23 -3.80
N SER A 51 8.66 1.97 -3.42
CA SER A 51 9.69 0.95 -3.59
C SER A 51 9.03 -0.43 -3.59
N SER A 52 9.59 -1.36 -4.33
CA SER A 52 9.08 -2.72 -4.39
C SER A 52 10.17 -3.66 -4.88
N ASN A 53 10.16 -4.90 -4.41
CA ASN A 53 11.00 -5.95 -4.96
C ASN A 53 10.52 -6.42 -6.33
N LYS A 54 9.40 -5.89 -6.81
CA LYS A 54 8.86 -6.15 -8.15
C LYS A 54 8.80 -4.86 -8.97
N MET A 55 9.81 -4.03 -8.84
CA MET A 55 9.83 -2.70 -9.44
C MET A 55 9.71 -2.72 -10.96
N ASP A 56 10.16 -3.78 -11.62
CA ASP A 56 10.05 -3.91 -13.07
C ASP A 56 8.62 -3.82 -13.57
N PHE A 57 7.68 -4.40 -12.79
CA PHE A 57 6.26 -4.30 -13.13
C PHE A 57 5.81 -2.85 -13.13
N TYR A 58 6.18 -2.10 -12.10
CA TYR A 58 5.76 -0.70 -11.97
C TYR A 58 6.39 0.20 -13.02
N LEU A 59 7.64 -0.05 -13.36
CA LEU A 59 8.33 0.72 -14.39
C LEU A 59 7.68 0.56 -15.75
N ASN A 60 7.12 -0.61 -16.03
CA ASN A 60 6.39 -0.86 -17.28
C ASN A 60 4.99 -0.26 -17.29
N HIS A 61 4.51 0.22 -16.15
CA HIS A 61 3.17 0.79 -16.01
C HIS A 61 3.22 2.19 -15.41
N LYS A 62 4.31 2.90 -15.61
CA LYS A 62 4.54 4.21 -14.96
C LYS A 62 3.54 5.29 -15.35
N ASP A 63 2.82 5.12 -16.44
CA ASP A 63 1.81 6.08 -16.88
C ASP A 63 0.48 5.92 -16.17
N ALA A 64 0.34 4.88 -15.35
CA ALA A 64 -0.85 4.71 -14.53
C ALA A 64 -0.87 5.79 -13.45
N GLY A 65 -2.06 6.32 -13.17
CA GLY A 65 -2.22 7.34 -12.13
C GLY A 65 -2.21 6.79 -10.71
N GLY A 66 -1.81 5.54 -10.55
CA GLY A 66 -1.79 4.82 -9.30
C GLY A 66 -2.12 3.37 -9.56
N PHE A 67 -2.05 2.57 -8.52
CA PHE A 67 -2.33 1.14 -8.61
C PHE A 67 -3.37 0.77 -7.56
N VAL A 68 -4.17 -0.25 -7.85
CA VAL A 68 -5.20 -0.73 -6.93
C VAL A 68 -4.83 -2.12 -6.45
N LEU A 69 -4.95 -2.35 -5.15
CA LEU A 69 -4.65 -3.63 -4.53
C LEU A 69 -5.82 -4.03 -3.65
N ASP A 70 -6.42 -5.19 -3.95
CA ASP A 70 -7.50 -5.73 -3.12
C ASP A 70 -6.97 -6.15 -1.75
N PHE A 71 -7.77 -5.97 -0.72
CA PHE A 71 -7.39 -6.38 0.64
C PHE A 71 -7.05 -7.86 0.72
N ASP A 72 -7.70 -8.70 -0.08
CA ASP A 72 -7.45 -10.15 -0.10
C ASP A 72 -6.04 -10.51 -0.53
N ARG A 73 -5.35 -9.60 -1.19
CA ARG A 73 -3.99 -9.83 -1.64
C ARG A 73 -2.95 -9.33 -0.65
N ILE A 74 -3.38 -8.75 0.45
CA ILE A 74 -2.49 -8.17 1.45
C ILE A 74 -2.36 -9.11 2.64
N ILE A 75 -1.11 -9.45 3.00
CA ILE A 75 -0.82 -10.24 4.20
C ILE A 75 -0.73 -9.33 5.42
N SER A 76 0.01 -8.22 5.30
CA SER A 76 0.22 -7.32 6.42
C SER A 76 0.50 -5.91 5.94
N VAL A 77 0.20 -4.95 6.82
CA VAL A 77 0.47 -3.53 6.58
C VAL A 77 1.13 -2.97 7.84
N LYS A 78 2.23 -2.23 7.64
CA LYS A 78 2.95 -1.58 8.75
C LYS A 78 3.25 -0.15 8.34
N PRO A 79 3.18 0.80 9.28
CA PRO A 79 3.61 2.16 8.97
C PRO A 79 5.12 2.19 8.76
N VAL A 80 5.58 3.03 7.85
CA VAL A 80 7.00 3.26 7.67
C VAL A 80 7.39 4.37 8.64
N PRO A 81 8.29 4.09 9.59
CA PRO A 81 8.70 5.12 10.55
C PRO A 81 9.31 6.31 9.82
N HIS A 82 8.94 7.50 10.23
CA HIS A 82 9.44 8.72 9.63
C HIS A 82 10.96 8.80 9.65
N SER A 83 11.55 8.30 10.73
CA SER A 83 13.01 8.29 10.88
C SER A 83 13.70 7.45 9.82
N GLU A 84 13.00 6.49 9.21
CA GLU A 84 13.56 5.65 8.16
C GLU A 84 13.45 6.30 6.80
N VAL A 85 12.47 7.18 6.63
CA VAL A 85 12.24 7.86 5.35
C VAL A 85 12.79 9.27 5.33
N ALA A 86 13.27 9.75 6.44
CA ALA A 86 13.89 11.06 6.54
C ALA A 86 15.40 10.90 6.44
N PRO A 87 15.91 10.61 5.25
CA PRO A 87 17.31 10.23 5.11
C PRO A 87 18.19 11.38 5.52
N SER A 88 19.00 11.10 6.44
CA SER A 88 20.17 11.91 6.65
C SER A 88 19.93 13.40 6.66
N THR A 89 18.75 13.70 6.74
CA THR A 89 18.57 15.12 6.93
C THR A 89 19.18 15.47 8.24
#